data_a7d77e895c0f7259b10f72c879a0df87
#
_entry.id   a7d77e895c0f7259b10f72c879a0df87
#
_cell.length_a   1.000
_cell.length_b   1.000
_cell.length_c   1.000
_cell.angle_alpha   90.00
_cell.angle_beta   90.00
_cell.angle_gamma   90.00
#
_symmetry.space_group_name_H-M   'P 1'
#
loop_
_entity.id
_entity.type
_entity.pdbx_description
1 polymer ?
#
loop_
_entity_poly.entity_id
_entity_poly.type
_entity_poly.pdbx_seq_one_letter_code
_entity_poly.pdbx_strand_id
1 'polypeptide(L)'
;FDLRHKANNETSKQRKTEALKRLQVVESFRDAALNRENRPEWMIMKVVPVIPPELRPLVPLDGGRFATSDLNDLYRRVIIRNNRLKRLMEIKAPEVILRNEKRMLQESVDSLFDNTRKASAVKTDSNRPLKSLSDSLKGKQGRFRQNLLGKRVDYSARSVIVVGPELSLHECGIPKDMASELYKPFVIRKLIERGIVKTVKS
;
A
#
# COMPACT_ATOMS: atom_id res chain seq x y z
N PHE A 1 -19.22 -6.22 -34.34
CA PHE A 1 -20.22 -6.84 -35.27
C PHE A 1 -19.95 -8.35 -35.40
N ASP A 2 -18.74 -8.78 -35.73
CA ASP A 2 -18.40 -10.20 -35.98
C ASP A 2 -18.68 -11.11 -34.78
N LEU A 3 -18.41 -10.67 -33.55
CA LEU A 3 -18.67 -11.48 -32.36
C LEU A 3 -20.18 -11.68 -32.10
N ARG A 4 -21.02 -10.67 -32.38
CA ARG A 4 -22.48 -10.80 -32.28
C ARG A 4 -23.02 -11.77 -33.32
N HIS A 5 -22.58 -11.64 -34.57
CA HIS A 5 -22.93 -12.54 -35.64
C HIS A 5 -22.51 -13.99 -35.32
N LYS A 6 -21.27 -14.16 -34.81
CA LYS A 6 -20.76 -15.45 -34.42
C LYS A 6 -21.53 -16.04 -33.22
N ALA A 7 -21.86 -15.23 -32.20
CA ALA A 7 -22.64 -15.68 -31.05
C ALA A 7 -24.06 -16.12 -31.41
N ASN A 8 -24.67 -15.50 -32.45
CA ASN A 8 -26.02 -15.85 -32.91
C ASN A 8 -26.05 -17.09 -33.80
N ASN A 9 -25.04 -17.26 -34.66
CA ASN A 9 -25.05 -18.30 -35.73
C ASN A 9 -24.26 -19.58 -35.33
N GLU A 10 -23.55 -19.57 -34.20
CA GLU A 10 -22.79 -20.75 -33.77
C GLU A 10 -23.72 -21.85 -33.23
N THR A 11 -23.60 -23.03 -33.80
CA THR A 11 -24.42 -24.20 -33.45
C THR A 11 -23.85 -24.97 -32.27
N SER A 12 -22.51 -24.90 -32.03
CA SER A 12 -21.85 -25.56 -30.91
C SER A 12 -22.07 -24.77 -29.62
N LYS A 13 -22.71 -25.40 -28.63
CA LYS A 13 -22.98 -24.81 -27.31
C LYS A 13 -21.73 -24.27 -26.62
N GLN A 14 -20.60 -24.98 -26.69
CA GLN A 14 -19.34 -24.57 -26.07
C GLN A 14 -18.77 -23.32 -26.74
N ARG A 15 -18.68 -23.29 -28.07
CA ARG A 15 -18.18 -22.13 -28.85
C ARG A 15 -19.09 -20.94 -28.71
N LYS A 16 -20.41 -21.14 -28.65
CA LYS A 16 -21.38 -20.09 -28.38
C LYS A 16 -21.17 -19.46 -27.02
N THR A 17 -20.97 -20.24 -25.96
CA THR A 17 -20.71 -19.75 -24.61
C THR A 17 -19.41 -18.93 -24.55
N GLU A 18 -18.37 -19.38 -25.23
CA GLU A 18 -17.09 -18.66 -25.31
C GLU A 18 -17.23 -17.33 -26.08
N ALA A 19 -17.95 -17.35 -27.20
CA ALA A 19 -18.24 -16.14 -27.98
C ALA A 19 -19.06 -15.12 -27.17
N LEU A 20 -20.07 -15.58 -26.40
CA LEU A 20 -20.84 -14.71 -25.51
C LEU A 20 -20.01 -14.09 -24.39
N LYS A 21 -19.16 -14.85 -23.72
CA LYS A 21 -18.26 -14.32 -22.69
C LYS A 21 -17.33 -13.23 -23.26
N ARG A 22 -16.76 -13.48 -24.44
CA ARG A 22 -15.90 -12.50 -25.11
C ARG A 22 -16.68 -11.27 -25.57
N LEU A 23 -17.91 -11.46 -26.08
CA LEU A 23 -18.81 -10.39 -26.50
C LEU A 23 -19.15 -9.47 -25.31
N GLN A 24 -19.46 -10.03 -24.14
CA GLN A 24 -19.77 -9.27 -22.94
C GLN A 24 -18.63 -8.30 -22.55
N VAL A 25 -17.36 -8.77 -22.59
CA VAL A 25 -16.20 -7.92 -22.30
C VAL A 25 -16.07 -6.80 -23.32
N VAL A 26 -16.21 -7.12 -24.63
CA VAL A 26 -16.11 -6.11 -25.71
C VAL A 26 -17.23 -5.06 -25.62
N GLU A 27 -18.44 -5.50 -25.30
CA GLU A 27 -19.58 -4.58 -25.10
C GLU A 27 -19.35 -3.67 -23.88
N SER A 28 -18.84 -4.20 -22.77
CA SER A 28 -18.49 -3.38 -21.61
C SER A 28 -17.46 -2.30 -21.94
N PHE A 29 -16.44 -2.61 -22.74
CA PHE A 29 -15.47 -1.61 -23.21
C PHE A 29 -16.12 -0.56 -24.14
N ARG A 30 -16.99 -0.98 -25.04
CA ARG A 30 -17.71 -0.06 -25.92
C ARG A 30 -18.60 0.89 -25.13
N ASP A 31 -19.38 0.37 -24.20
CA ASP A 31 -20.32 1.15 -23.40
C ASP A 31 -19.59 2.13 -22.47
N ALA A 32 -18.47 1.71 -21.88
CA ALA A 32 -17.59 2.58 -21.10
C ALA A 32 -17.00 3.72 -21.93
N ALA A 33 -16.65 3.46 -23.20
CA ALA A 33 -16.17 4.49 -24.11
C ALA A 33 -17.25 5.49 -24.51
N LEU A 34 -18.51 5.03 -24.70
CA LEU A 34 -19.66 5.86 -25.06
C LEU A 34 -20.14 6.72 -23.89
N ASN A 35 -20.28 6.14 -22.71
CA ASN A 35 -20.81 6.81 -21.52
C ASN A 35 -19.82 7.78 -20.86
N ARG A 36 -18.57 7.81 -21.30
CA ARG A 36 -17.46 8.59 -20.73
C ARG A 36 -17.19 8.36 -19.24
N GLU A 37 -17.83 7.37 -18.66
CA GLU A 37 -17.54 6.84 -17.35
C GLU A 37 -16.51 5.70 -17.48
N ASN A 38 -15.52 5.62 -16.62
CA ASN A 38 -14.50 4.55 -16.62
C ASN A 38 -13.87 4.29 -18.00
N ARG A 39 -13.28 5.32 -18.59
CA ARG A 39 -12.69 5.23 -19.93
C ARG A 39 -11.64 4.12 -20.04
N PRO A 40 -11.67 3.29 -21.10
CA PRO A 40 -10.71 2.20 -21.30
C PRO A 40 -9.24 2.65 -21.31
N GLU A 41 -8.97 3.87 -21.82
CA GLU A 41 -7.62 4.44 -21.84
C GLU A 41 -7.03 4.71 -20.45
N TRP A 42 -7.85 4.77 -19.40
CA TRP A 42 -7.37 4.92 -18.01
C TRP A 42 -6.73 3.64 -17.47
N MET A 43 -6.86 2.51 -18.14
CA MET A 43 -6.12 1.30 -17.84
C MET A 43 -4.62 1.44 -18.14
N ILE A 44 -4.24 2.44 -18.97
CA ILE A 44 -2.85 2.74 -19.29
C ILE A 44 -2.39 3.90 -18.40
N MET A 45 -1.48 3.61 -17.52
CA MET A 45 -0.91 4.60 -16.61
C MET A 45 0.11 5.48 -17.33
N LYS A 46 -0.11 6.80 -17.34
CA LYS A 46 0.82 7.80 -17.91
C LYS A 46 1.71 8.43 -16.85
N VAL A 47 1.22 8.51 -15.62
CA VAL A 47 1.93 9.11 -14.48
C VAL A 47 1.95 8.12 -13.33
N VAL A 48 3.14 7.86 -12.80
CA VAL A 48 3.31 6.98 -11.63
C VAL A 48 3.12 7.80 -10.37
N PRO A 49 2.21 7.39 -9.45
CA PRO A 49 2.03 8.08 -8.18
C PRO A 49 3.27 7.89 -7.28
N VAL A 50 3.67 8.97 -6.63
CA VAL A 50 4.80 8.97 -5.68
C VAL A 50 4.25 9.25 -4.29
N ILE A 51 4.52 8.36 -3.34
CA ILE A 51 4.10 8.55 -1.94
C ILE A 51 4.95 9.64 -1.26
N PRO A 52 4.41 10.35 -0.26
CA PRO A 52 5.14 11.36 0.49
C PRO A 52 6.45 10.84 1.10
N PRO A 53 7.48 11.70 1.26
CA PRO A 53 8.78 11.30 1.83
C PRO A 53 8.70 10.72 3.24
N GLU A 54 7.75 11.18 4.04
CA GLU A 54 7.53 10.73 5.42
C GLU A 54 7.15 9.24 5.48
N LEU A 55 6.50 8.70 4.45
CA LEU A 55 6.14 7.29 4.35
C LEU A 55 7.28 6.41 3.81
N ARG A 56 8.37 7.02 3.32
CA ARG A 56 9.57 6.34 2.83
C ARG A 56 10.86 7.03 3.33
N PRO A 57 11.04 7.15 4.63
CA PRO A 57 12.08 7.99 5.21
C PRO A 57 13.48 7.50 4.87
N LEU A 58 14.41 8.44 4.84
CA LEU A 58 15.84 8.25 4.80
C LEU A 58 16.39 8.63 6.19
N VAL A 59 16.81 7.63 6.95
CA VAL A 59 17.24 7.82 8.34
C VAL A 59 18.77 7.69 8.42
N PRO A 60 19.48 8.70 8.95
CA PRO A 60 20.90 8.57 9.21
C PRO A 60 21.15 7.56 10.36
N LEU A 61 22.10 6.68 10.16
CA LEU A 61 22.61 5.75 11.16
C LEU A 61 23.96 6.24 11.69
N ASP A 62 24.33 5.76 12.87
CA ASP A 62 25.66 5.99 13.42
C ASP A 62 26.75 5.50 12.44
N GLY A 63 27.80 6.29 12.25
CA GLY A 63 28.89 5.98 11.31
C GLY A 63 28.65 6.49 9.87
N GLY A 64 27.76 7.48 9.65
CA GLY A 64 27.59 8.15 8.36
C GLY A 64 26.86 7.33 7.29
N ARG A 65 26.25 6.21 7.67
CA ARG A 65 25.41 5.39 6.79
C ARG A 65 23.96 5.84 6.87
N PHE A 66 23.21 5.61 5.80
CA PHE A 66 21.77 5.90 5.75
C PHE A 66 20.99 4.59 5.61
N ALA A 67 19.97 4.44 6.47
CA ALA A 67 18.93 3.45 6.25
C ALA A 67 17.83 4.06 5.37
N THR A 68 17.48 3.38 4.30
CA THR A 68 16.44 3.83 3.39
C THR A 68 15.33 2.81 3.27
N SER A 69 14.12 3.28 3.00
CA SER A 69 13.00 2.41 2.66
C SER A 69 13.25 1.69 1.33
N ASP A 70 12.82 0.43 1.21
CA ASP A 70 12.90 -0.36 -0.02
C ASP A 70 12.20 0.34 -1.20
N LEU A 71 11.15 1.14 -0.92
CA LEU A 71 10.43 1.92 -1.92
C LEU A 71 11.30 2.96 -2.63
N ASN A 72 12.25 3.57 -1.93
CA ASN A 72 13.17 4.53 -2.55
C ASN A 72 14.04 3.86 -3.60
N ASP A 73 14.48 2.63 -3.40
CA ASP A 73 15.25 1.87 -4.38
C ASP A 73 14.40 1.48 -5.59
N LEU A 74 13.15 1.09 -5.37
CA LEU A 74 12.21 0.78 -6.45
C LEU A 74 11.89 2.02 -7.29
N TYR A 75 11.64 3.18 -6.68
CA TYR A 75 11.46 4.45 -7.41
C TYR A 75 12.72 4.84 -8.18
N ARG A 76 13.89 4.73 -7.57
CA ARG A 76 15.17 5.01 -8.23
C ARG A 76 15.34 4.17 -9.48
N ARG A 77 15.01 2.89 -9.45
CA ARG A 77 15.07 1.98 -10.62
C ARG A 77 14.14 2.44 -11.75
N VAL A 78 12.91 2.84 -11.43
CA VAL A 78 11.97 3.39 -12.43
C VAL A 78 12.53 4.65 -13.07
N ILE A 79 13.05 5.59 -12.28
CA ILE A 79 13.62 6.86 -12.78
C ILE A 79 14.82 6.60 -13.69
N ILE A 80 15.76 5.74 -13.28
CA ILE A 80 16.96 5.42 -14.07
C ILE A 80 16.55 4.78 -15.41
N ARG A 81 15.62 3.83 -15.42
CA ARG A 81 15.14 3.19 -16.66
C ARG A 81 14.41 4.18 -17.56
N ASN A 82 13.58 5.03 -16.99
CA ASN A 82 12.89 6.07 -17.76
C ASN A 82 13.88 7.06 -18.42
N ASN A 83 14.85 7.55 -17.66
CA ASN A 83 15.86 8.47 -18.19
C ASN A 83 16.71 7.82 -19.28
N ARG A 84 17.07 6.55 -19.09
CA ARG A 84 17.82 5.78 -20.10
C ARG A 84 17.00 5.59 -21.38
N LEU A 85 15.72 5.22 -21.27
CA LEU A 85 14.84 5.11 -22.43
C LEU A 85 14.70 6.45 -23.16
N LYS A 86 14.50 7.55 -22.44
CA LYS A 86 14.41 8.89 -23.00
C LYS A 86 15.67 9.22 -23.82
N ARG A 87 16.84 9.00 -23.24
CA ARG A 87 18.12 9.22 -23.94
C ARG A 87 18.29 8.36 -25.19
N LEU A 88 17.89 7.08 -25.12
CA LEU A 88 17.94 6.19 -26.29
C LEU A 88 16.97 6.61 -27.40
N MET A 89 15.83 7.19 -27.05
CA MET A 89 14.89 7.75 -28.02
C MET A 89 15.44 9.02 -28.68
N GLU A 90 16.10 9.89 -27.91
CA GLU A 90 16.74 11.13 -28.42
C GLU A 90 17.84 10.83 -29.45
N ILE A 91 18.66 9.81 -29.22
CA ILE A 91 19.73 9.40 -30.15
C ILE A 91 19.23 8.47 -31.28
N LYS A 92 17.89 8.24 -31.36
CA LYS A 92 17.25 7.37 -32.37
C LYS A 92 17.90 5.97 -32.44
N ALA A 93 18.10 5.35 -31.29
CA ALA A 93 18.66 4.01 -31.19
C ALA A 93 17.82 2.97 -31.97
N PRO A 94 18.39 1.83 -32.40
CA PRO A 94 17.68 0.77 -33.11
C PRO A 94 16.45 0.29 -32.34
N GLU A 95 15.38 -0.05 -33.05
CA GLU A 95 14.08 -0.43 -32.48
C GLU A 95 14.19 -1.63 -31.51
N VAL A 96 15.07 -2.56 -31.80
CA VAL A 96 15.29 -3.75 -30.94
C VAL A 96 15.74 -3.33 -29.53
N ILE A 97 16.65 -2.37 -29.44
CA ILE A 97 17.15 -1.82 -28.16
C ILE A 97 16.03 -1.05 -27.45
N LEU A 98 15.29 -0.19 -28.18
CA LEU A 98 14.16 0.55 -27.61
C LEU A 98 13.08 -0.37 -27.07
N ARG A 99 12.75 -1.45 -27.79
CA ARG A 99 11.75 -2.44 -27.35
C ARG A 99 12.18 -3.14 -26.07
N ASN A 100 13.45 -3.54 -25.98
CA ASN A 100 13.98 -4.14 -24.77
C ASN A 100 13.98 -3.16 -23.57
N GLU A 101 14.37 -1.93 -23.77
CA GLU A 101 14.38 -0.92 -22.69
C GLU A 101 12.95 -0.56 -22.23
N LYS A 102 11.97 -0.48 -23.15
CA LYS A 102 10.54 -0.35 -22.81
C LYS A 102 10.06 -1.51 -21.94
N ARG A 103 10.45 -2.73 -22.28
CA ARG A 103 10.14 -3.92 -21.46
C ARG A 103 10.76 -3.82 -20.07
N MET A 104 12.02 -3.39 -19.96
CA MET A 104 12.71 -3.23 -18.67
C MET A 104 12.11 -2.10 -17.83
N LEU A 105 11.63 -1.02 -18.44
CA LEU A 105 10.90 0.04 -17.75
C LEU A 105 9.57 -0.50 -17.19
N GLN A 106 8.80 -1.23 -18.02
CA GLN A 106 7.57 -1.89 -17.58
C GLN A 106 7.82 -2.82 -16.39
N GLU A 107 8.86 -3.64 -16.45
CA GLU A 107 9.24 -4.51 -15.34
C GLU A 107 9.59 -3.77 -14.04
N SER A 108 10.21 -2.60 -14.16
CA SER A 108 10.53 -1.75 -13.00
C SER A 108 9.27 -1.18 -12.35
N VAL A 109 8.30 -0.75 -13.17
CA VAL A 109 6.99 -0.26 -12.69
C VAL A 109 6.19 -1.40 -12.04
N ASP A 110 6.16 -2.57 -12.68
CA ASP A 110 5.47 -3.75 -12.11
C ASP A 110 6.05 -4.15 -10.75
N SER A 111 7.40 -4.09 -10.61
CA SER A 111 8.08 -4.38 -9.34
C SER A 111 7.79 -3.32 -8.26
N LEU A 112 7.59 -2.07 -8.64
CA LEU A 112 7.18 -1.01 -7.71
C LEU A 112 5.78 -1.28 -7.14
N PHE A 113 4.84 -1.73 -7.98
CA PHE A 113 3.47 -2.01 -7.53
C PHE A 113 3.35 -3.34 -6.81
N ASP A 114 3.85 -4.43 -7.36
CA ASP A 114 3.81 -5.77 -6.75
C ASP A 114 5.05 -6.61 -7.14
N ASN A 115 6.08 -6.53 -6.32
CA ASN A 115 7.33 -7.23 -6.54
C ASN A 115 7.22 -8.76 -6.37
N THR A 116 6.28 -9.24 -5.56
CA THR A 116 6.11 -10.67 -5.25
C THR A 116 5.41 -11.45 -6.35
N ARG A 117 4.71 -10.76 -7.25
CA ARG A 117 3.95 -11.38 -8.36
C ARG A 117 4.84 -11.96 -9.46
N LYS A 118 6.10 -11.53 -9.54
CA LYS A 118 7.06 -11.98 -10.55
C LYS A 118 7.83 -13.20 -10.11
N ALA A 119 8.16 -14.10 -11.07
CA ALA A 119 9.04 -15.23 -10.84
C ALA A 119 10.46 -14.80 -10.40
N SER A 120 10.94 -13.65 -10.90
CA SER A 120 12.21 -13.02 -10.51
C SER A 120 11.95 -11.70 -9.79
N ALA A 121 11.59 -11.75 -8.52
CA ALA A 121 11.45 -10.56 -7.69
C ALA A 121 12.78 -9.80 -7.58
N VAL A 122 12.70 -8.47 -7.55
CA VAL A 122 13.87 -7.63 -7.26
C VAL A 122 14.29 -7.84 -5.81
N LYS A 123 15.56 -8.16 -5.60
CA LYS A 123 16.13 -8.49 -4.28
C LYS A 123 17.24 -7.50 -3.92
N THR A 124 17.52 -7.43 -2.61
CA THR A 124 18.72 -6.80 -2.05
C THR A 124 19.93 -7.70 -2.29
N ASP A 125 21.14 -7.18 -2.02
CA ASP A 125 22.39 -7.95 -2.07
C ASP A 125 22.36 -9.16 -1.12
N SER A 126 21.57 -9.10 -0.05
CA SER A 126 21.33 -10.19 0.91
C SER A 126 20.22 -11.18 0.46
N ASN A 127 19.83 -11.19 -0.82
CA ASN A 127 18.78 -12.06 -1.39
C ASN A 127 17.36 -11.85 -0.84
N ARG A 128 17.12 -10.84 -0.01
CA ARG A 128 15.79 -10.49 0.48
C ARG A 128 15.00 -9.75 -0.61
N PRO A 129 13.76 -10.13 -0.92
CA PRO A 129 12.93 -9.38 -1.87
C PRO A 129 12.60 -7.99 -1.31
N LEU A 130 12.65 -6.97 -2.16
CA LEU A 130 12.27 -5.60 -1.81
C LEU A 130 10.76 -5.52 -1.57
N LYS A 131 10.37 -4.77 -0.54
CA LYS A 131 8.96 -4.54 -0.18
C LYS A 131 8.33 -3.53 -1.13
N SER A 132 7.35 -3.96 -1.91
CA SER A 132 6.63 -3.13 -2.89
C SER A 132 5.47 -2.34 -2.24
N LEU A 133 4.81 -1.47 -3.02
CA LEU A 133 3.63 -0.73 -2.58
C LEU A 133 2.50 -1.68 -2.13
N SER A 134 2.23 -2.74 -2.89
CA SER A 134 1.25 -3.77 -2.54
C SER A 134 1.58 -4.44 -1.21
N ASP A 135 2.87 -4.75 -0.98
CA ASP A 135 3.33 -5.39 0.27
C ASP A 135 3.20 -4.47 1.48
N SER A 136 3.21 -3.16 1.28
CA SER A 136 2.96 -2.18 2.35
C SER A 136 1.49 -2.12 2.79
N LEU A 137 0.58 -2.59 1.95
CA LEU A 137 -0.87 -2.56 2.20
C LEU A 137 -1.41 -3.91 2.68
N LYS A 138 -0.91 -5.02 2.10
CA LYS A 138 -1.40 -6.39 2.37
C LYS A 138 -0.74 -7.04 3.58
N GLY A 139 -1.40 -8.09 4.10
CA GLY A 139 -0.88 -8.93 5.19
C GLY A 139 -1.07 -8.35 6.59
N LYS A 140 -0.56 -9.08 7.61
CA LYS A 140 -0.71 -8.73 9.03
C LYS A 140 -0.02 -7.42 9.40
N GLN A 141 1.12 -7.14 8.77
CA GLN A 141 1.91 -5.92 8.98
C GLN A 141 1.58 -4.83 7.94
N GLY A 142 0.60 -5.07 7.08
CA GLY A 142 0.13 -4.10 6.11
C GLY A 142 -0.68 -2.99 6.77
N ARG A 143 -0.78 -1.86 6.08
CA ARG A 143 -1.44 -0.65 6.59
C ARG A 143 -2.89 -0.89 6.99
N PHE A 144 -3.62 -1.70 6.24
CA PHE A 144 -5.02 -2.01 6.57
C PHE A 144 -5.16 -2.71 7.92
N ARG A 145 -4.45 -3.82 8.13
CA ARG A 145 -4.58 -4.62 9.36
C ARG A 145 -3.87 -4.00 10.56
N GLN A 146 -2.77 -3.32 10.36
CA GLN A 146 -1.95 -2.79 11.44
C GLN A 146 -2.40 -1.41 11.93
N ASN A 147 -2.86 -0.53 11.03
CA ASN A 147 -3.10 0.87 11.35
C ASN A 147 -4.55 1.34 11.13
N LEU A 148 -5.32 0.69 10.25
CA LEU A 148 -6.68 1.10 9.91
C LEU A 148 -7.75 0.29 10.65
N LEU A 149 -7.66 -1.03 10.68
CA LEU A 149 -8.61 -1.90 11.40
C LEU A 149 -8.39 -1.89 12.92
N GLY A 150 -7.22 -1.50 13.37
CA GLY A 150 -6.89 -1.36 14.79
C GLY A 150 -5.76 -0.36 14.96
N LYS A 151 -5.85 0.48 15.96
CA LYS A 151 -4.83 1.49 16.29
C LYS A 151 -4.39 1.32 17.73
N ARG A 152 -3.16 1.69 18.03
CA ARG A 152 -2.73 1.91 19.41
C ARG A 152 -3.41 3.19 19.90
N VAL A 153 -3.94 3.12 21.11
CA VAL A 153 -4.66 4.24 21.73
C VAL A 153 -3.93 4.67 23.00
N ASP A 154 -4.02 5.97 23.30
CA ASP A 154 -3.52 6.53 24.54
C ASP A 154 -4.43 6.14 25.70
N TYR A 155 -3.94 6.31 26.93
CA TYR A 155 -4.65 6.01 28.17
C TYR A 155 -5.10 4.54 28.26
N SER A 156 -4.30 3.63 27.72
CA SER A 156 -4.52 2.18 27.80
C SER A 156 -3.27 1.51 28.36
N ALA A 157 -3.48 0.40 29.06
CA ALA A 157 -2.39 -0.35 29.68
C ALA A 157 -2.63 -1.86 29.57
N ARG A 158 -1.54 -2.62 29.70
CA ARG A 158 -1.56 -4.09 29.74
C ARG A 158 -0.59 -4.57 30.79
N SER A 159 -1.05 -5.47 31.66
CA SER A 159 -0.22 -6.06 32.69
C SER A 159 -0.59 -7.51 32.95
N VAL A 160 0.18 -8.16 33.79
CA VAL A 160 -0.10 -9.52 34.26
C VAL A 160 -1.23 -9.48 35.29
N ILE A 161 -2.13 -10.45 35.24
CA ILE A 161 -3.21 -10.63 36.21
C ILE A 161 -2.73 -11.61 37.27
N VAL A 162 -2.86 -11.22 38.53
CA VAL A 162 -2.54 -12.04 39.71
C VAL A 162 -3.76 -12.20 40.61
N VAL A 163 -3.73 -13.17 41.52
CA VAL A 163 -4.78 -13.37 42.50
C VAL A 163 -4.84 -12.22 43.53
N GLY A 164 -6.04 -11.87 43.96
CA GLY A 164 -6.29 -10.82 44.96
C GLY A 164 -7.41 -11.26 45.90
N PRO A 165 -7.14 -12.13 46.91
CA PRO A 165 -8.19 -12.67 47.77
C PRO A 165 -8.89 -11.61 48.64
N GLU A 166 -8.30 -10.45 48.80
CA GLU A 166 -8.83 -9.32 49.58
C GLU A 166 -9.83 -8.47 48.80
N LEU A 167 -9.95 -8.68 47.46
CA LEU A 167 -10.81 -7.89 46.59
C LEU A 167 -12.17 -8.56 46.43
N SER A 168 -13.22 -7.77 46.39
CA SER A 168 -14.57 -8.23 46.05
C SER A 168 -14.66 -8.59 44.54
N LEU A 169 -15.69 -9.36 44.15
CA LEU A 169 -15.87 -9.84 42.77
C LEU A 169 -15.98 -8.73 41.72
N HIS A 170 -16.38 -7.52 42.12
CA HIS A 170 -16.54 -6.36 41.25
C HIS A 170 -15.38 -5.38 41.36
N GLU A 171 -14.32 -5.71 42.11
CA GLU A 171 -13.16 -4.86 42.33
C GLU A 171 -11.93 -5.34 41.56
N CYS A 172 -11.12 -4.43 41.13
CA CYS A 172 -9.83 -4.68 40.46
C CYS A 172 -8.75 -3.79 41.04
N GLY A 173 -7.65 -4.39 41.48
CA GLY A 173 -6.48 -3.65 41.94
C GLY A 173 -5.59 -3.23 40.78
N ILE A 174 -5.36 -1.95 40.62
CA ILE A 174 -4.48 -1.39 39.57
C ILE A 174 -3.26 -0.72 40.24
N PRO A 175 -2.03 -0.92 39.74
CA PRO A 175 -0.86 -0.18 40.21
C PRO A 175 -1.07 1.33 40.12
N LYS A 176 -0.65 2.07 41.14
CA LYS A 176 -0.85 3.52 41.25
C LYS A 176 -0.31 4.31 40.06
N ASP A 177 0.86 3.93 39.58
CA ASP A 177 1.52 4.59 38.45
C ASP A 177 0.72 4.38 37.14
N MET A 178 0.22 3.17 36.91
CA MET A 178 -0.67 2.90 35.78
C MET A 178 -1.99 3.66 35.90
N ALA A 179 -2.58 3.70 37.09
CA ALA A 179 -3.82 4.41 37.31
C ALA A 179 -3.64 5.93 37.06
N SER A 180 -2.53 6.52 37.45
CA SER A 180 -2.25 7.94 37.20
C SER A 180 -2.22 8.28 35.72
N GLU A 181 -1.62 7.46 34.88
CA GLU A 181 -1.59 7.68 33.43
C GLU A 181 -2.93 7.40 32.75
N LEU A 182 -3.63 6.33 33.15
CA LEU A 182 -4.95 5.97 32.59
C LEU A 182 -6.00 7.04 32.86
N TYR A 183 -6.02 7.59 34.09
CA TYR A 183 -7.02 8.57 34.51
C TYR A 183 -6.55 10.02 34.43
N LYS A 184 -5.39 10.27 33.85
CA LYS A 184 -4.79 11.61 33.71
C LYS A 184 -5.76 12.69 33.21
N PRO A 185 -6.53 12.49 32.11
CA PRO A 185 -7.48 13.51 31.64
C PRO A 185 -8.58 13.81 32.68
N PHE A 186 -9.08 12.78 33.35
CA PHE A 186 -10.14 12.93 34.33
C PHE A 186 -9.65 13.64 35.61
N VAL A 187 -8.43 13.32 36.04
CA VAL A 187 -7.78 13.98 37.18
C VAL A 187 -7.53 15.46 36.89
N ILE A 188 -6.97 15.78 35.72
CA ILE A 188 -6.73 17.16 35.29
C ILE A 188 -8.05 17.94 35.25
N ARG A 189 -9.09 17.37 34.66
CA ARG A 189 -10.42 18.00 34.64
C ARG A 189 -10.94 18.31 36.06
N LYS A 190 -10.84 17.34 36.97
CA LYS A 190 -11.28 17.52 38.37
C LYS A 190 -10.46 18.54 39.13
N LEU A 191 -9.16 18.66 38.88
CA LEU A 191 -8.31 19.68 39.47
C LEU A 191 -8.67 21.07 39.00
N ILE A 192 -9.00 21.25 37.73
CA ILE A 192 -9.47 22.52 37.17
C ILE A 192 -10.86 22.87 37.73
N GLU A 193 -11.80 21.96 37.76
CA GLU A 193 -13.15 22.14 38.34
C GLU A 193 -13.08 22.57 39.81
N ARG A 194 -12.11 22.05 40.58
CA ARG A 194 -11.90 22.42 41.98
C ARG A 194 -11.10 23.70 42.19
N GLY A 195 -10.65 24.33 41.10
CA GLY A 195 -9.86 25.58 41.15
C GLY A 195 -8.43 25.45 41.70
N ILE A 196 -7.94 24.20 41.86
CA ILE A 196 -6.58 23.91 42.36
C ILE A 196 -5.53 24.29 41.31
N VAL A 197 -5.87 24.10 40.03
CA VAL A 197 -5.00 24.36 38.89
C VAL A 197 -5.76 25.21 37.88
N LYS A 198 -5.11 26.24 37.32
CA LYS A 198 -5.72 27.17 36.35
C LYS A 198 -5.56 26.72 34.88
N THR A 199 -4.51 25.99 34.57
CA THR A 199 -4.18 25.54 33.20
C THR A 199 -3.67 24.12 33.18
N VAL A 200 -3.74 23.47 32.00
CA VAL A 200 -3.23 22.11 31.82
C VAL A 200 -1.72 22.01 31.98
N LYS A 201 -1.00 23.12 31.87
CA LYS A 201 0.47 23.19 32.04
C LYS A 201 0.92 23.44 33.47
N SER A 202 0.05 23.85 34.35
CA SER A 202 0.31 24.04 35.79
C SER A 202 0.25 22.72 36.51
#